data_6e7b3c5f9fd4756144dab11ce64dfaf3
#
_entry.id   6e7b3c5f9fd4756144dab11ce64dfaf3
#
_cell.length_a   1.000
_cell.length_b   1.000
_cell.length_c   1.000
_cell.angle_alpha   90.00
_cell.angle_beta   90.00
_cell.angle_gamma   90.00
#
_symmetry.space_group_name_H-M   'P 1'
#
loop_
_entity.id
_entity.type
_entity.pdbx_description
1 polymer ?
#
loop_
_entity_poly.entity_id
_entity_poly.type
_entity_poly.pdbx_seq_one_letter_code
_entity_poly.pdbx_strand_id
1 'polypeptide(L)'
;MTIVNQNSMDARFDELLEQIRRIDRIGNDEWMRRLDDRKRAELEFHDRDRNREALPAPGTDTYEKFYGNLKYYSCTELSKTYVERWIATNARGKVFLDYACGNGFNAIRAAKAGARLAIGIDISAVSIQNARADAEREGVSSQVQFVQADAEQTMLPDRSIDAVVCSGMLHHLDLSYAFPELRRVLAPGGKILAVEALDYNPVIKAYRLLTPAMRTDWEKAHILSHKDVRFARRFFNVADVRYWHMFSILGARAPALLPVFNTIDRALTHIPLLRLMAWIFTFELRSMETRQEA
;
A
#
# COMPACT_ATOMS: atom_id res chain seq x y z
N MET A 1 -24.39 -10.12 -23.94
CA MET A 1 -23.69 -8.97 -23.31
C MET A 1 -23.68 -7.84 -24.32
N THR A 2 -24.50 -6.85 -24.12
CA THR A 2 -24.96 -5.90 -25.14
C THR A 2 -23.90 -4.86 -25.47
N ILE A 3 -23.78 -4.45 -26.73
CA ILE A 3 -22.87 -3.40 -27.27
C ILE A 3 -22.92 -2.09 -26.46
N VAL A 4 -24.06 -1.77 -25.85
CA VAL A 4 -24.25 -0.57 -24.99
C VAL A 4 -23.37 -0.61 -23.72
N ASN A 5 -23.10 -1.78 -23.15
CA ASN A 5 -22.29 -1.91 -21.92
C ASN A 5 -20.79 -1.76 -22.21
N GLN A 6 -20.35 -2.21 -23.38
CA GLN A 6 -18.95 -2.13 -23.79
C GLN A 6 -18.54 -0.68 -24.10
N ASN A 7 -19.38 0.06 -24.84
CA ASN A 7 -19.15 1.48 -25.13
C ASN A 7 -19.09 2.35 -23.85
N SER A 8 -19.91 2.04 -22.85
CA SER A 8 -19.89 2.74 -21.55
C SER A 8 -18.63 2.43 -20.71
N MET A 9 -18.14 1.19 -20.77
CA MET A 9 -16.91 0.79 -20.09
C MET A 9 -15.67 1.40 -20.75
N ASP A 10 -15.65 1.49 -22.09
CA ASP A 10 -14.54 2.09 -22.81
C ASP A 10 -14.51 3.61 -22.62
N ALA A 11 -15.66 4.29 -22.60
CA ALA A 11 -15.74 5.72 -22.32
C ALA A 11 -15.21 6.07 -20.90
N ARG A 12 -15.53 5.28 -19.88
CA ARG A 12 -14.99 5.47 -18.51
C ARG A 12 -13.48 5.22 -18.44
N PHE A 13 -12.99 4.27 -19.22
CA PHE A 13 -11.57 3.98 -19.30
C PHE A 13 -10.81 5.12 -19.96
N ASP A 14 -11.34 5.69 -21.04
CA ASP A 14 -10.78 6.85 -21.72
C ASP A 14 -10.79 8.10 -20.83
N GLU A 15 -11.87 8.32 -20.07
CA GLU A 15 -11.95 9.37 -19.05
C GLU A 15 -10.85 9.22 -17.99
N LEU A 16 -10.63 7.99 -17.50
CA LEU A 16 -9.58 7.70 -16.54
C LEU A 16 -8.18 8.02 -17.11
N LEU A 17 -7.90 7.59 -18.34
CA LEU A 17 -6.62 7.88 -18.99
C LEU A 17 -6.39 9.37 -19.19
N GLU A 18 -7.42 10.11 -19.59
CA GLU A 18 -7.32 11.57 -19.74
C GLU A 18 -7.10 12.25 -18.39
N GLN A 19 -7.78 11.79 -17.34
CA GLN A 19 -7.59 12.33 -16.00
C GLN A 19 -6.18 12.05 -15.46
N ILE A 20 -5.65 10.85 -15.67
CA ILE A 20 -4.25 10.50 -15.32
C ILE A 20 -3.29 11.47 -16.03
N ARG A 21 -3.49 11.74 -17.33
CA ARG A 21 -2.66 12.71 -18.06
C ARG A 21 -2.76 14.13 -17.50
N ARG A 22 -3.94 14.54 -17.01
CA ARG A 22 -4.14 15.85 -16.36
C ARG A 22 -3.38 15.92 -15.04
N ILE A 23 -3.45 14.87 -14.23
CA ILE A 23 -2.72 14.77 -12.96
C ILE A 23 -1.21 14.82 -13.23
N ASP A 24 -0.73 14.08 -14.21
CA ASP A 24 0.69 14.02 -14.56
C ASP A 24 1.27 15.37 -15.05
N ARG A 25 0.43 16.25 -15.59
CA ARG A 25 0.84 17.62 -15.98
C ARG A 25 0.97 18.58 -14.79
N ILE A 26 0.51 18.20 -13.61
CA ILE A 26 0.67 19.00 -12.40
C ILE A 26 2.14 18.89 -11.98
N GLY A 27 2.86 20.01 -12.01
CA GLY A 27 4.27 20.03 -11.62
C GLY A 27 4.46 19.86 -10.11
N ASN A 28 5.64 19.40 -9.71
CA ASN A 28 5.98 19.17 -8.31
C ASN A 28 5.78 20.42 -7.43
N ASP A 29 6.16 21.61 -7.92
CA ASP A 29 5.99 22.86 -7.17
C ASP A 29 4.53 23.18 -6.86
N GLU A 30 3.61 22.84 -7.78
CA GLU A 30 2.18 22.98 -7.55
C GLU A 30 1.68 21.96 -6.54
N TRP A 31 2.13 20.70 -6.61
CA TRP A 31 1.84 19.70 -5.58
C TRP A 31 2.33 20.15 -4.21
N MET A 32 3.55 20.62 -4.09
CA MET A 32 4.12 21.12 -2.84
C MET A 32 3.30 22.26 -2.21
N ARG A 33 2.70 23.13 -3.03
CA ARG A 33 1.81 24.20 -2.54
C ARG A 33 0.49 23.70 -1.95
N ARG A 34 0.00 22.55 -2.44
CA ARG A 34 -1.27 21.94 -2.00
C ARG A 34 -1.17 21.17 -0.70
N LEU A 35 0.06 20.76 -0.31
CA LEU A 35 0.27 19.96 0.88
C LEU A 35 0.18 20.80 2.15
N ASP A 36 -0.52 20.27 3.15
CA ASP A 36 -0.46 20.76 4.52
C ASP A 36 0.89 20.39 5.20
N ASP A 37 1.14 20.93 6.39
CA ASP A 37 2.40 20.73 7.11
C ASP A 37 2.64 19.25 7.47
N ARG A 38 1.58 18.49 7.81
CA ARG A 38 1.67 17.06 8.10
C ARG A 38 2.15 16.29 6.86
N LYS A 39 1.51 16.51 5.72
CA LYS A 39 1.86 15.84 4.46
C LYS A 39 3.26 16.19 3.98
N ARG A 40 3.69 17.44 4.20
CA ARG A 40 5.08 17.85 3.92
C ARG A 40 6.08 17.11 4.80
N ALA A 41 5.79 16.99 6.10
CA ALA A 41 6.66 16.25 7.02
C ALA A 41 6.76 14.76 6.65
N GLU A 42 5.63 14.13 6.26
CA GLU A 42 5.62 12.75 5.76
C GLU A 42 6.44 12.62 4.46
N LEU A 43 6.25 13.54 3.51
CA LEU A 43 6.98 13.57 2.25
C LEU A 43 8.49 13.69 2.47
N GLU A 44 8.94 14.67 3.26
CA GLU A 44 10.36 14.91 3.56
C GLU A 44 11.01 13.69 4.22
N PHE A 45 10.27 13.06 5.15
CA PHE A 45 10.73 11.84 5.82
C PHE A 45 10.94 10.70 4.84
N HIS A 46 9.96 10.45 3.96
CA HIS A 46 10.02 9.34 3.00
C HIS A 46 10.95 9.60 1.82
N ASP A 47 11.09 10.84 1.36
CA ASP A 47 12.03 11.20 0.29
C ASP A 47 13.47 10.88 0.68
N ARG A 48 13.82 11.04 1.98
CA ARG A 48 15.10 10.59 2.49
C ARG A 48 15.34 9.10 2.24
N ASP A 49 14.30 8.27 2.43
CA ASP A 49 14.38 6.81 2.27
C ASP A 49 14.33 6.38 0.80
N ARG A 50 13.76 7.22 -0.07
CA ARG A 50 13.59 6.95 -1.50
C ARG A 50 14.76 7.45 -2.35
N ASN A 51 15.56 8.37 -1.83
CA ASN A 51 16.75 8.84 -2.53
C ASN A 51 17.85 7.76 -2.52
N ARG A 52 17.88 6.96 -3.58
CA ARG A 52 18.79 5.81 -3.73
C ARG A 52 20.27 6.19 -3.70
N GLU A 53 20.60 7.42 -4.09
CA GLU A 53 21.98 7.92 -4.14
C GLU A 53 22.48 8.40 -2.77
N ALA A 54 21.57 8.81 -1.89
CA ALA A 54 21.89 9.37 -0.58
C ALA A 54 21.74 8.37 0.58
N LEU A 55 21.39 7.11 0.31
CA LEU A 55 21.26 6.10 1.37
C LEU A 55 22.62 5.81 2.02
N PRO A 56 22.73 5.91 3.36
CA PRO A 56 23.96 5.56 4.06
C PRO A 56 24.27 4.07 3.90
N ALA A 57 25.56 3.72 3.95
CA ALA A 57 25.97 2.32 3.85
C ALA A 57 25.45 1.49 5.03
N PRO A 58 24.95 0.25 4.79
CA PRO A 58 24.55 -0.67 5.85
C PRO A 58 25.66 -0.87 6.88
N GLY A 59 25.27 -0.89 8.17
CA GLY A 59 26.22 -1.08 9.29
C GLY A 59 26.85 0.22 9.81
N THR A 60 26.56 1.38 9.23
CA THR A 60 26.94 2.67 9.82
C THR A 60 25.94 3.08 10.90
N ASP A 61 26.38 3.91 11.87
CA ASP A 61 25.50 4.44 12.94
C ASP A 61 24.29 5.17 12.36
N THR A 62 24.48 5.93 11.30
CA THR A 62 23.40 6.62 10.59
C THR A 62 22.41 5.62 9.98
N TYR A 63 22.89 4.55 9.34
CA TYR A 63 22.02 3.50 8.81
C TYR A 63 21.21 2.82 9.92
N GLU A 64 21.86 2.38 10.99
CA GLU A 64 21.16 1.70 12.09
C GLU A 64 20.16 2.62 12.80
N LYS A 65 20.46 3.91 12.91
CA LYS A 65 19.56 4.91 13.51
C LYS A 65 18.27 5.10 12.71
N PHE A 66 18.34 5.13 11.38
CA PHE A 66 17.19 5.49 10.53
C PHE A 66 16.61 4.29 9.78
N TYR A 67 17.40 3.26 9.49
CA TYR A 67 17.06 2.13 8.61
C TYR A 67 17.27 0.75 9.24
N GLY A 68 17.68 0.70 10.49
CA GLY A 68 18.00 -0.57 11.18
C GLY A 68 16.84 -1.56 11.30
N ASN A 69 15.60 -1.12 11.04
CA ASN A 69 14.42 -1.97 10.96
C ASN A 69 14.27 -2.70 9.61
N LEU A 70 14.95 -2.27 8.54
CA LEU A 70 14.81 -2.88 7.21
C LEU A 70 15.16 -4.37 7.20
N LYS A 71 16.10 -4.80 8.05
CA LYS A 71 16.47 -6.22 8.21
C LYS A 71 15.30 -7.13 8.57
N TYR A 72 14.29 -6.62 9.27
CA TYR A 72 13.11 -7.41 9.65
C TYR A 72 12.16 -7.68 8.50
N TYR A 73 12.15 -6.82 7.47
CA TYR A 73 11.31 -7.02 6.28
C TYR A 73 11.76 -8.19 5.41
N SER A 74 13.00 -8.69 5.58
CA SER A 74 13.46 -9.94 4.94
C SER A 74 12.69 -11.16 5.43
N CYS A 75 12.06 -11.08 6.62
CA CYS A 75 11.34 -12.18 7.25
C CYS A 75 9.83 -12.17 6.95
N THR A 76 9.34 -11.27 6.08
CA THR A 76 7.91 -11.09 5.82
C THR A 76 7.40 -11.90 4.61
N GLU A 77 7.99 -13.06 4.33
CA GLU A 77 7.66 -13.91 3.18
C GLU A 77 6.19 -14.36 3.16
N LEU A 78 5.62 -14.72 4.31
CA LEU A 78 4.24 -15.22 4.39
C LEU A 78 3.23 -14.17 3.91
N SER A 79 3.33 -12.94 4.42
CA SER A 79 2.43 -11.87 4.01
C SER A 79 2.70 -11.41 2.57
N LYS A 80 3.97 -11.35 2.15
CA LYS A 80 4.36 -11.03 0.76
C LYS A 80 3.74 -12.02 -0.23
N THR A 81 3.89 -13.32 0.01
CA THR A 81 3.31 -14.36 -0.83
C THR A 81 1.77 -14.26 -0.89
N TYR A 82 1.13 -13.90 0.23
CA TYR A 82 -0.31 -13.67 0.24
C TYR A 82 -0.70 -12.47 -0.62
N VAL A 83 0.00 -11.34 -0.49
CA VAL A 83 -0.23 -10.13 -1.31
C VAL A 83 -0.03 -10.42 -2.78
N GLU A 84 1.05 -11.12 -3.15
CA GLU A 84 1.33 -11.50 -4.54
C GLU A 84 0.22 -12.35 -5.16
N ARG A 85 -0.28 -13.34 -4.42
CA ARG A 85 -1.41 -14.17 -4.86
C ARG A 85 -2.69 -13.35 -4.99
N TRP A 86 -2.94 -12.44 -4.06
CA TRP A 86 -4.10 -11.57 -4.11
C TRP A 86 -4.05 -10.66 -5.34
N ILE A 87 -2.90 -10.04 -5.63
CA ILE A 87 -2.69 -9.22 -6.82
C ILE A 87 -2.92 -10.06 -8.09
N ALA A 88 -2.28 -11.22 -8.19
CA ALA A 88 -2.42 -12.10 -9.35
C ALA A 88 -3.88 -12.49 -9.64
N THR A 89 -4.68 -12.68 -8.57
CA THR A 89 -6.09 -13.05 -8.68
C THR A 89 -6.99 -11.87 -9.03
N ASN A 90 -6.71 -10.68 -8.48
CA ASN A 90 -7.63 -9.54 -8.53
C ASN A 90 -7.24 -8.46 -9.55
N ALA A 91 -6.01 -8.49 -10.11
CA ALA A 91 -5.55 -7.48 -11.08
C ALA A 91 -5.81 -7.86 -12.54
N ARG A 92 -5.84 -9.16 -12.89
CA ARG A 92 -5.94 -9.61 -14.29
C ARG A 92 -7.18 -9.04 -15.01
N GLY A 93 -6.93 -8.33 -16.12
CA GLY A 93 -7.97 -7.70 -16.96
C GLY A 93 -8.69 -6.52 -16.31
N LYS A 94 -8.20 -6.01 -15.17
CA LYS A 94 -8.83 -4.97 -14.37
C LYS A 94 -7.98 -3.71 -14.29
N VAL A 95 -8.60 -2.61 -13.88
CA VAL A 95 -7.90 -1.39 -13.47
C VAL A 95 -7.45 -1.56 -12.02
N PHE A 96 -6.13 -1.55 -11.83
CA PHE A 96 -5.50 -1.77 -10.53
C PHE A 96 -4.84 -0.48 -10.03
N LEU A 97 -4.95 -0.20 -8.74
CA LEU A 97 -4.31 0.95 -8.08
C LEU A 97 -3.38 0.47 -6.96
N ASP A 98 -2.12 0.86 -7.03
CA ASP A 98 -1.15 0.83 -5.93
C ASP A 98 -1.21 2.20 -5.23
N TYR A 99 -1.82 2.23 -4.06
CA TYR A 99 -2.21 3.45 -3.36
C TYR A 99 -1.11 3.89 -2.40
N ALA A 100 -0.51 5.06 -2.64
CA ALA A 100 0.77 5.52 -2.10
C ALA A 100 1.88 4.47 -2.37
N CYS A 101 2.20 4.33 -3.66
CA CYS A 101 2.91 3.17 -4.20
C CYS A 101 4.41 3.12 -3.87
N GLY A 102 5.00 4.19 -3.33
CA GLY A 102 6.44 4.33 -3.21
C GLY A 102 7.11 4.08 -4.56
N ASN A 103 8.04 3.14 -4.61
CA ASN A 103 8.72 2.77 -5.84
C ASN A 103 7.90 1.86 -6.79
N GLY A 104 6.58 1.76 -6.62
CA GLY A 104 5.66 1.15 -7.59
C GLY A 104 5.63 -0.38 -7.62
N PHE A 105 6.07 -1.04 -6.57
CA PHE A 105 6.28 -2.49 -6.55
C PHE A 105 5.02 -3.30 -6.87
N ASN A 106 3.87 -2.92 -6.28
CA ASN A 106 2.61 -3.65 -6.47
C ASN A 106 1.96 -3.30 -7.81
N ALA A 107 2.10 -2.06 -8.31
CA ALA A 107 1.64 -1.69 -9.65
C ALA A 107 2.39 -2.46 -10.73
N ILE A 108 3.72 -2.58 -10.63
CA ILE A 108 4.55 -3.38 -11.54
C ILE A 108 4.12 -4.85 -11.51
N ARG A 109 3.87 -5.42 -10.31
CA ARG A 109 3.34 -6.79 -10.18
C ARG A 109 1.97 -6.96 -10.82
N ALA A 110 1.08 -5.98 -10.64
CA ALA A 110 -0.25 -6.02 -11.24
C ALA A 110 -0.18 -5.98 -12.77
N ALA A 111 0.70 -5.15 -13.34
CA ALA A 111 0.96 -5.12 -14.78
C ALA A 111 1.45 -6.48 -15.28
N LYS A 112 2.45 -7.09 -14.61
CA LYS A 112 2.93 -8.45 -14.93
C LYS A 112 1.88 -9.54 -14.78
N ALA A 113 0.93 -9.36 -13.87
CA ALA A 113 -0.22 -10.27 -13.69
C ALA A 113 -1.30 -10.09 -14.75
N GLY A 114 -1.13 -9.14 -15.69
CA GLY A 114 -2.05 -8.89 -16.79
C GLY A 114 -3.20 -7.95 -16.44
N ALA A 115 -2.95 -6.94 -15.59
CA ALA A 115 -3.90 -5.85 -15.39
C ALA A 115 -4.22 -5.16 -16.74
N ARG A 116 -5.46 -4.69 -16.90
CA ARG A 116 -5.82 -3.84 -18.06
C ARG A 116 -5.06 -2.51 -18.02
N LEU A 117 -4.91 -1.98 -16.83
CA LEU A 117 -4.09 -0.83 -16.49
C LEU A 117 -3.68 -0.94 -15.02
N ALA A 118 -2.40 -0.83 -14.72
CA ALA A 118 -1.92 -0.62 -13.36
C ALA A 118 -1.60 0.86 -13.17
N ILE A 119 -1.99 1.42 -12.02
CA ILE A 119 -1.75 2.81 -11.66
C ILE A 119 -1.01 2.81 -10.33
N GLY A 120 0.07 3.57 -10.22
CA GLY A 120 0.71 3.89 -8.95
C GLY A 120 0.59 5.39 -8.68
N ILE A 121 0.11 5.75 -7.51
CA ILE A 121 0.10 7.13 -7.04
C ILE A 121 0.97 7.27 -5.82
N ASP A 122 1.71 8.35 -5.70
CA ASP A 122 2.49 8.71 -4.52
C ASP A 122 2.65 10.22 -4.43
N ILE A 123 2.75 10.74 -3.22
CA ILE A 123 2.96 12.16 -2.98
C ILE A 123 4.38 12.60 -3.36
N SER A 124 5.34 11.67 -3.34
CA SER A 124 6.76 11.87 -3.62
C SER A 124 7.06 11.82 -5.11
N ALA A 125 7.56 12.91 -5.67
CA ALA A 125 8.08 12.95 -7.03
C ALA A 125 9.27 12.00 -7.22
N VAL A 126 10.11 11.83 -6.19
CA VAL A 126 11.26 10.91 -6.20
C VAL A 126 10.78 9.46 -6.31
N SER A 127 9.76 9.09 -5.54
CA SER A 127 9.12 7.76 -5.62
C SER A 127 8.57 7.49 -7.02
N ILE A 128 7.87 8.45 -7.62
CA ILE A 128 7.31 8.31 -8.97
C ILE A 128 8.40 8.15 -10.03
N GLN A 129 9.49 8.91 -9.94
CA GLN A 129 10.64 8.75 -10.86
C GLN A 129 11.27 7.37 -10.73
N ASN A 130 11.52 6.90 -9.51
CA ASN A 130 12.03 5.56 -9.25
C ASN A 130 11.10 4.48 -9.81
N ALA A 131 9.79 4.61 -9.58
CA ALA A 131 8.78 3.66 -10.06
C ALA A 131 8.75 3.56 -11.58
N ARG A 132 8.85 4.69 -12.29
CA ARG A 132 8.94 4.74 -13.75
C ARG A 132 10.19 4.04 -14.27
N ALA A 133 11.36 4.33 -13.69
CA ALA A 133 12.61 3.69 -14.05
C ALA A 133 12.58 2.16 -13.78
N ASP A 134 11.97 1.75 -12.66
CA ASP A 134 11.81 0.34 -12.34
C ASP A 134 10.84 -0.36 -13.32
N ALA A 135 9.76 0.29 -13.75
CA ALA A 135 8.83 -0.26 -14.75
C ALA A 135 9.48 -0.42 -16.14
N GLU A 136 10.35 0.50 -16.53
CA GLU A 136 11.13 0.38 -17.77
C GLU A 136 12.07 -0.82 -17.69
N ARG A 137 12.83 -0.94 -16.59
CA ARG A 137 13.75 -2.06 -16.39
C ARG A 137 13.03 -3.41 -16.37
N GLU A 138 11.80 -3.44 -15.88
CA GLU A 138 10.97 -4.64 -15.80
C GLU A 138 10.14 -4.89 -17.06
N GLY A 139 10.22 -4.01 -18.08
CA GLY A 139 9.58 -4.16 -19.38
C GLY A 139 8.05 -4.00 -19.38
N VAL A 140 7.50 -3.26 -18.40
CA VAL A 140 6.02 -3.10 -18.25
C VAL A 140 5.56 -1.64 -18.35
N SER A 141 6.40 -0.71 -18.75
CA SER A 141 6.10 0.74 -18.82
C SER A 141 4.86 1.08 -19.67
N SER A 142 4.53 0.26 -20.66
CA SER A 142 3.30 0.44 -21.48
C SER A 142 2.01 0.06 -20.76
N GLN A 143 2.08 -0.71 -19.67
CA GLN A 143 0.94 -1.28 -18.94
C GLN A 143 0.73 -0.63 -17.57
N VAL A 144 1.61 0.29 -17.17
CA VAL A 144 1.55 0.97 -15.87
C VAL A 144 1.69 2.48 -16.05
N GLN A 145 0.94 3.23 -15.24
CA GLN A 145 1.04 4.68 -15.15
C GLN A 145 1.41 5.07 -13.72
N PHE A 146 2.43 5.90 -13.57
CA PHE A 146 2.81 6.45 -12.27
C PHE A 146 2.61 7.95 -12.28
N VAL A 147 1.86 8.47 -11.31
CA VAL A 147 1.58 9.91 -11.19
C VAL A 147 1.74 10.39 -9.76
N GLN A 148 2.31 11.60 -9.61
CA GLN A 148 2.35 12.25 -8.32
C GLN A 148 0.93 12.66 -7.94
N ALA A 149 0.44 12.21 -6.78
CA ALA A 149 -0.89 12.54 -6.28
C ALA A 149 -0.97 12.37 -4.76
N ASP A 150 -1.86 13.15 -4.14
CA ASP A 150 -2.23 13.01 -2.74
C ASP A 150 -3.23 11.86 -2.58
N ALA A 151 -2.89 10.86 -1.77
CA ALA A 151 -3.75 9.72 -1.49
C ALA A 151 -5.07 10.11 -0.78
N GLU A 152 -5.12 11.22 -0.06
CA GLU A 152 -6.36 11.72 0.57
C GLU A 152 -7.26 12.49 -0.40
N GLN A 153 -6.74 12.82 -1.60
CA GLN A 153 -7.48 13.50 -2.68
C GLN A 153 -6.84 13.16 -4.03
N THR A 154 -7.08 11.95 -4.53
CA THR A 154 -6.37 11.37 -5.69
C THR A 154 -6.64 12.08 -7.02
N MET A 155 -7.74 12.80 -7.13
CA MET A 155 -8.26 13.38 -8.37
C MET A 155 -8.64 12.33 -9.44
N LEU A 156 -8.57 11.03 -9.14
CA LEU A 156 -9.03 9.97 -10.05
C LEU A 156 -10.57 10.01 -10.17
N PRO A 157 -11.15 9.58 -11.30
CA PRO A 157 -12.61 9.55 -11.48
C PRO A 157 -13.29 8.60 -10.49
N ASP A 158 -14.56 8.91 -10.18
CA ASP A 158 -15.40 8.05 -9.34
C ASP A 158 -15.54 6.66 -9.95
N ARG A 159 -15.54 5.63 -9.10
CA ARG A 159 -15.83 4.24 -9.49
C ARG A 159 -14.98 3.71 -10.65
N SER A 160 -13.76 4.19 -10.77
CA SER A 160 -12.86 3.87 -11.88
C SER A 160 -11.88 2.74 -11.60
N ILE A 161 -11.74 2.29 -10.34
CA ILE A 161 -10.72 1.34 -9.90
C ILE A 161 -11.38 0.03 -9.46
N ASP A 162 -10.97 -1.09 -10.04
CA ASP A 162 -11.50 -2.42 -9.71
C ASP A 162 -10.80 -3.08 -8.51
N ALA A 163 -9.49 -2.87 -8.37
CA ALA A 163 -8.70 -3.48 -7.30
C ALA A 163 -7.64 -2.50 -6.79
N VAL A 164 -7.46 -2.42 -5.48
CA VAL A 164 -6.50 -1.52 -4.82
C VAL A 164 -5.63 -2.32 -3.85
N VAL A 165 -4.35 -1.97 -3.77
CA VAL A 165 -3.47 -2.37 -2.66
C VAL A 165 -3.02 -1.13 -1.89
N CYS A 166 -3.18 -1.18 -0.57
CA CYS A 166 -2.63 -0.23 0.40
C CYS A 166 -1.58 -0.99 1.22
N SER A 167 -0.29 -0.76 1.00
CA SER A 167 0.76 -1.58 1.61
C SER A 167 1.70 -0.75 2.48
N GLY A 168 1.51 -0.79 3.79
CA GLY A 168 2.33 -0.08 4.77
C GLY A 168 2.23 1.43 4.65
N MET A 169 1.02 1.95 4.40
CA MET A 169 0.84 3.36 4.08
C MET A 169 -0.38 4.02 4.73
N LEU A 170 -1.40 3.26 5.12
CA LEU A 170 -2.61 3.84 5.73
C LEU A 170 -2.33 4.55 7.07
N HIS A 171 -1.30 4.11 7.79
CA HIS A 171 -0.87 4.75 9.03
C HIS A 171 -0.17 6.12 8.84
N HIS A 172 0.18 6.48 7.60
CA HIS A 172 0.68 7.82 7.25
C HIS A 172 -0.43 8.80 6.86
N LEU A 173 -1.66 8.29 6.63
CA LEU A 173 -2.81 9.09 6.19
C LEU A 173 -3.78 9.40 7.32
N ASP A 174 -4.54 10.47 7.15
CA ASP A 174 -5.78 10.66 7.90
C ASP A 174 -6.88 9.80 7.28
N LEU A 175 -7.24 8.73 7.99
CA LEU A 175 -8.25 7.78 7.53
C LEU A 175 -9.64 8.39 7.35
N SER A 176 -9.89 9.58 7.97
CA SER A 176 -11.15 10.30 7.78
C SER A 176 -11.28 10.91 6.38
N TYR A 177 -10.17 11.09 5.67
CA TYR A 177 -10.11 11.49 4.26
C TYR A 177 -9.82 10.30 3.34
N ALA A 178 -8.88 9.42 3.72
CA ALA A 178 -8.45 8.32 2.87
C ALA A 178 -9.56 7.29 2.61
N PHE A 179 -10.36 6.90 3.61
CA PHE A 179 -11.43 5.93 3.39
C PHE A 179 -12.58 6.46 2.53
N PRO A 180 -13.08 7.70 2.71
CA PRO A 180 -14.02 8.31 1.75
C PRO A 180 -13.47 8.36 0.33
N GLU A 181 -12.19 8.74 0.15
CA GLU A 181 -11.55 8.81 -1.16
C GLU A 181 -11.42 7.43 -1.82
N LEU A 182 -10.94 6.42 -1.07
CA LEU A 182 -10.90 5.04 -1.53
C LEU A 182 -12.29 4.51 -1.92
N ARG A 183 -13.33 4.84 -1.12
CA ARG A 183 -14.71 4.49 -1.47
C ARG A 183 -15.17 5.16 -2.75
N ARG A 184 -14.82 6.43 -2.97
CA ARG A 184 -15.21 7.22 -4.14
C ARG A 184 -14.65 6.62 -5.43
N VAL A 185 -13.36 6.27 -5.42
CA VAL A 185 -12.67 5.74 -6.61
C VAL A 185 -12.97 4.28 -6.88
N LEU A 186 -13.39 3.51 -5.86
CA LEU A 186 -13.61 2.06 -5.98
C LEU A 186 -14.87 1.75 -6.78
N ALA A 187 -14.73 0.96 -7.84
CA ALA A 187 -15.83 0.51 -8.68
C ALA A 187 -16.81 -0.41 -7.93
N PRO A 188 -18.07 -0.52 -8.35
CA PRO A 188 -19.00 -1.52 -7.84
C PRO A 188 -18.41 -2.93 -7.97
N GLY A 189 -18.45 -3.71 -6.87
CA GLY A 189 -17.80 -5.02 -6.78
C GLY A 189 -16.27 -4.97 -6.67
N GLY A 190 -15.67 -3.78 -6.58
CA GLY A 190 -14.25 -3.59 -6.39
C GLY A 190 -13.76 -4.02 -5.01
N LYS A 191 -12.46 -4.24 -4.89
CA LYS A 191 -11.81 -4.74 -3.67
C LYS A 191 -10.53 -3.96 -3.35
N ILE A 192 -10.25 -3.83 -2.06
CA ILE A 192 -9.02 -3.23 -1.54
C ILE A 192 -8.37 -4.26 -0.62
N LEU A 193 -7.08 -4.48 -0.76
CA LEU A 193 -6.26 -5.19 0.22
C LEU A 193 -5.41 -4.18 0.98
N ALA A 194 -5.62 -4.07 2.28
CA ALA A 194 -4.75 -3.34 3.18
C ALA A 194 -3.75 -4.29 3.85
N VAL A 195 -2.50 -3.86 3.94
CA VAL A 195 -1.38 -4.59 4.56
C VAL A 195 -0.68 -3.62 5.50
N GLU A 196 -0.84 -3.81 6.80
CA GLU A 196 -0.43 -2.79 7.78
C GLU A 196 0.25 -3.39 9.00
N ALA A 197 1.04 -2.57 9.67
CA ALA A 197 1.57 -2.90 10.99
C ALA A 197 0.45 -2.87 12.04
N LEU A 198 0.43 -3.88 12.93
CA LEU A 198 -0.58 -4.00 13.98
C LEU A 198 -0.06 -3.39 15.30
N ASP A 199 -0.92 -2.62 15.98
CA ASP A 199 -0.57 -1.88 17.20
C ASP A 199 -0.90 -2.59 18.51
N TYR A 200 -0.74 -3.92 18.62
CA TYR A 200 -1.03 -4.61 19.89
C TYR A 200 0.19 -5.27 20.53
N ASN A 201 1.17 -5.70 19.75
CA ASN A 201 2.33 -6.43 20.25
C ASN A 201 3.20 -5.53 21.19
N PRO A 202 3.31 -5.83 22.49
CA PRO A 202 4.04 -4.99 23.43
C PRO A 202 5.55 -4.96 23.17
N VAL A 203 6.12 -6.03 22.60
CA VAL A 203 7.55 -6.07 22.25
C VAL A 203 7.83 -5.12 21.10
N ILE A 204 6.97 -5.11 20.09
CA ILE A 204 7.10 -4.18 18.96
C ILE A 204 6.84 -2.75 19.40
N LYS A 205 5.88 -2.50 20.30
CA LYS A 205 5.67 -1.18 20.89
C LYS A 205 6.91 -0.68 21.65
N ALA A 206 7.51 -1.52 22.48
CA ALA A 206 8.74 -1.18 23.16
C ALA A 206 9.87 -0.85 22.18
N TYR A 207 10.05 -1.67 21.13
CA TYR A 207 11.01 -1.40 20.07
C TYR A 207 10.76 -0.05 19.38
N ARG A 208 9.50 0.25 19.04
CA ARG A 208 9.12 1.55 18.44
C ARG A 208 9.45 2.74 19.34
N LEU A 209 9.23 2.62 20.65
CA LEU A 209 9.58 3.65 21.64
C LEU A 209 11.09 3.87 21.73
N LEU A 210 11.90 2.81 21.59
CA LEU A 210 13.36 2.88 21.62
C LEU A 210 13.98 3.37 20.30
N THR A 211 13.21 3.41 19.22
CA THR A 211 13.67 3.79 17.87
C THR A 211 12.83 4.93 17.27
N PRO A 212 12.67 6.08 17.94
CA PRO A 212 11.76 7.14 17.50
C PRO A 212 12.19 7.83 16.21
N ALA A 213 13.48 7.80 15.86
CA ALA A 213 14.01 8.43 14.64
C ALA A 213 13.61 7.70 13.34
N MET A 214 13.09 6.47 13.45
CA MET A 214 12.63 5.66 12.31
C MET A 214 11.19 5.98 11.89
N ARG A 215 10.54 6.98 12.48
CA ARG A 215 9.12 7.28 12.26
C ARG A 215 8.84 8.76 12.36
N THR A 216 7.84 9.24 11.62
CA THR A 216 7.28 10.57 11.79
C THR A 216 6.49 10.66 13.09
N ASP A 217 6.19 11.87 13.54
CA ASP A 217 5.37 12.07 14.74
C ASP A 217 3.92 11.64 14.50
N TRP A 218 3.43 11.78 13.27
CA TRP A 218 2.13 11.29 12.86
C TRP A 218 2.08 9.76 12.93
N GLU A 219 3.02 9.06 12.30
CA GLU A 219 3.09 7.59 12.32
C GLU A 219 3.12 7.02 13.75
N LYS A 220 3.89 7.63 14.65
CA LYS A 220 3.96 7.19 16.07
C LYS A 220 2.59 7.13 16.75
N ALA A 221 1.68 8.02 16.37
CA ALA A 221 0.34 8.12 16.94
C ALA A 221 -0.73 7.29 16.19
N HIS A 222 -0.45 6.88 14.94
CA HIS A 222 -1.47 6.36 14.02
C HIS A 222 -1.19 4.94 13.50
N ILE A 223 -0.36 4.14 14.18
CA ILE A 223 -0.22 2.71 13.84
C ILE A 223 -1.58 2.03 13.96
N LEU A 224 -1.97 1.28 12.92
CA LEU A 224 -3.31 0.74 12.81
C LEU A 224 -3.65 -0.33 13.86
N SER A 225 -4.92 -0.35 14.20
CA SER A 225 -5.51 -1.25 15.18
C SER A 225 -6.87 -1.77 14.70
N HIS A 226 -7.54 -2.64 15.48
CA HIS A 226 -8.92 -3.03 15.18
C HIS A 226 -9.93 -1.88 15.23
N LYS A 227 -9.58 -0.74 15.86
CA LYS A 227 -10.44 0.46 15.85
C LYS A 227 -10.55 1.02 14.43
N ASP A 228 -9.44 1.03 13.69
CA ASP A 228 -9.36 1.54 12.33
C ASP A 228 -10.07 0.61 11.35
N VAL A 229 -9.95 -0.72 11.54
CA VAL A 229 -10.76 -1.70 10.81
C VAL A 229 -12.27 -1.52 11.09
N ARG A 230 -12.63 -1.20 12.33
CA ARG A 230 -14.03 -0.91 12.68
C ARG A 230 -14.50 0.41 12.04
N PHE A 231 -13.63 1.41 11.96
CA PHE A 231 -13.92 2.65 11.26
C PHE A 231 -14.12 2.43 9.76
N ALA A 232 -13.28 1.59 9.13
CA ALA A 232 -13.42 1.22 7.72
C ALA A 232 -14.81 0.62 7.39
N ARG A 233 -15.47 -0.06 8.34
CA ARG A 233 -16.83 -0.62 8.15
C ARG A 233 -17.91 0.41 7.84
N ARG A 234 -17.65 1.68 8.09
CA ARG A 234 -18.57 2.77 7.69
C ARG A 234 -18.58 3.00 6.17
N PHE A 235 -17.55 2.55 5.48
CA PHE A 235 -17.33 2.81 4.06
C PHE A 235 -17.33 1.54 3.22
N PHE A 236 -17.03 0.38 3.83
CA PHE A 236 -16.77 -0.88 3.14
C PHE A 236 -17.33 -2.09 3.90
N ASN A 237 -17.57 -3.17 3.17
CA ASN A 237 -17.71 -4.50 3.75
C ASN A 237 -16.31 -5.04 4.06
N VAL A 238 -15.99 -5.21 5.34
CA VAL A 238 -14.68 -5.74 5.77
C VAL A 238 -14.73 -7.26 5.74
N ALA A 239 -13.77 -7.87 5.05
CA ALA A 239 -13.63 -9.30 4.92
C ALA A 239 -12.17 -9.73 5.12
N ASP A 240 -11.97 -11.01 5.38
CA ASP A 240 -10.69 -11.74 5.36
C ASP A 240 -9.54 -11.06 6.14
N VAL A 241 -9.76 -10.77 7.43
CA VAL A 241 -8.71 -10.24 8.31
C VAL A 241 -7.75 -11.35 8.70
N ARG A 242 -6.46 -11.19 8.33
CA ARG A 242 -5.38 -12.14 8.61
C ARG A 242 -4.25 -11.50 9.38
N TYR A 243 -3.47 -12.32 10.08
CA TYR A 243 -2.38 -11.90 10.95
C TYR A 243 -1.09 -12.63 10.57
N TRP A 244 0.06 -11.92 10.66
CA TRP A 244 1.32 -12.39 10.12
C TRP A 244 2.48 -12.01 11.04
N HIS A 245 3.52 -12.83 11.06
CA HIS A 245 4.83 -12.47 11.59
C HIS A 245 4.84 -12.21 13.11
N MET A 246 4.62 -13.26 13.88
CA MET A 246 4.79 -13.22 15.32
C MET A 246 6.24 -13.62 15.71
N PHE A 247 6.68 -14.79 15.27
CA PHE A 247 8.01 -15.34 15.53
C PHE A 247 8.97 -15.21 14.36
N SER A 248 8.48 -15.16 13.12
CA SER A 248 9.33 -15.04 11.93
C SER A 248 10.23 -13.81 11.95
N ILE A 249 9.86 -12.74 12.66
CA ILE A 249 10.70 -11.56 12.87
C ILE A 249 12.07 -11.92 13.51
N LEU A 250 12.15 -13.00 14.29
CA LEU A 250 13.40 -13.51 14.87
C LEU A 250 14.35 -14.06 13.81
N GLY A 251 13.83 -14.43 12.65
CA GLY A 251 14.62 -14.86 11.49
C GLY A 251 15.62 -13.81 11.00
N ALA A 252 15.41 -12.53 11.31
CA ALA A 252 16.39 -11.47 11.01
C ALA A 252 17.74 -11.69 11.73
N ARG A 253 17.74 -12.42 12.86
CA ARG A 253 18.95 -12.78 13.62
C ARG A 253 19.32 -14.27 13.50
N ALA A 254 18.37 -15.10 13.08
CA ALA A 254 18.55 -16.55 12.91
C ALA A 254 17.92 -17.01 11.59
N PRO A 255 18.49 -16.66 10.41
CA PRO A 255 17.88 -16.93 9.10
C PRO A 255 17.62 -18.42 8.84
N ALA A 256 18.49 -19.30 9.33
CA ALA A 256 18.34 -20.75 9.19
C ALA A 256 17.07 -21.31 9.88
N LEU A 257 16.55 -20.61 10.89
CA LEU A 257 15.34 -21.00 11.62
C LEU A 257 14.06 -20.37 11.06
N LEU A 258 14.14 -19.51 10.04
CA LEU A 258 12.98 -18.83 9.46
C LEU A 258 11.88 -19.79 8.99
N PRO A 259 12.15 -20.94 8.36
CA PRO A 259 11.10 -21.91 7.99
C PRO A 259 10.35 -22.47 9.21
N VAL A 260 11.06 -22.69 10.33
CA VAL A 260 10.45 -23.14 11.59
C VAL A 260 9.56 -22.05 12.16
N PHE A 261 10.05 -20.83 12.26
CA PHE A 261 9.27 -19.68 12.72
C PHE A 261 8.02 -19.43 11.85
N ASN A 262 8.14 -19.54 10.54
CA ASN A 262 7.01 -19.44 9.62
C ASN A 262 5.95 -20.52 9.85
N THR A 263 6.37 -21.75 10.20
CA THR A 263 5.45 -22.85 10.53
C THR A 263 4.71 -22.58 11.84
N ILE A 264 5.41 -22.08 12.85
CA ILE A 264 4.83 -21.66 14.14
C ILE A 264 3.82 -20.54 13.90
N ASP A 265 4.18 -19.52 13.14
CA ASP A 265 3.32 -18.38 12.83
C ASP A 265 2.02 -18.80 12.13
N ARG A 266 2.11 -19.74 11.15
CA ARG A 266 0.90 -20.29 10.49
C ARG A 266 -0.08 -20.91 11.47
N ALA A 267 0.40 -21.56 12.53
CA ALA A 267 -0.47 -22.17 13.54
C ALA A 267 -1.00 -21.13 14.53
N LEU A 268 -0.14 -20.29 15.09
CA LEU A 268 -0.47 -19.42 16.21
C LEU A 268 -1.28 -18.18 15.81
N THR A 269 -1.10 -17.68 14.59
CA THR A 269 -1.86 -16.52 14.09
C THR A 269 -3.35 -16.78 13.89
N HIS A 270 -3.79 -18.05 13.95
CA HIS A 270 -5.21 -18.41 13.94
C HIS A 270 -5.84 -18.40 15.36
N ILE A 271 -5.04 -18.39 16.42
CA ILE A 271 -5.53 -18.41 17.81
C ILE A 271 -5.96 -16.99 18.23
N PRO A 272 -7.20 -16.75 18.66
CA PRO A 272 -7.78 -15.42 18.83
C PRO A 272 -6.97 -14.43 19.65
N LEU A 273 -6.43 -14.79 20.78
CA LEU A 273 -5.63 -13.86 21.60
C LEU A 273 -4.18 -13.77 21.12
N LEU A 274 -3.59 -14.89 20.69
CA LEU A 274 -2.21 -14.91 20.23
C LEU A 274 -2.00 -14.12 18.95
N ARG A 275 -2.96 -14.10 18.02
CA ARG A 275 -2.88 -13.32 16.78
C ARG A 275 -2.67 -11.82 17.01
N LEU A 276 -3.00 -11.28 18.19
CA LEU A 276 -2.74 -9.88 18.55
C LEU A 276 -1.24 -9.59 18.74
N MET A 277 -0.42 -10.64 18.89
CA MET A 277 1.03 -10.53 18.93
C MET A 277 1.67 -10.47 17.52
N ALA A 278 0.87 -10.54 16.46
CA ALA A 278 1.37 -10.38 15.09
C ALA A 278 1.96 -8.99 14.88
N TRP A 279 2.98 -8.91 14.03
CA TRP A 279 3.55 -7.64 13.59
C TRP A 279 2.73 -6.99 12.49
N ILE A 280 2.33 -7.79 11.50
CA ILE A 280 1.59 -7.34 10.33
C ILE A 280 0.21 -7.99 10.34
N PHE A 281 -0.80 -7.25 9.91
CA PHE A 281 -2.10 -7.79 9.58
C PHE A 281 -2.55 -7.31 8.21
N THR A 282 -3.41 -8.09 7.58
CA THR A 282 -4.06 -7.74 6.32
C THR A 282 -5.56 -7.78 6.49
N PHE A 283 -6.27 -6.90 5.79
CA PHE A 283 -7.72 -6.96 5.73
C PHE A 283 -8.21 -6.55 4.34
N GLU A 284 -9.21 -7.29 3.86
CA GLU A 284 -9.85 -7.00 2.58
C GLU A 284 -11.08 -6.12 2.81
N LEU A 285 -11.17 -5.03 2.07
CA LEU A 285 -12.32 -4.14 2.02
C LEU A 285 -13.02 -4.32 0.67
N ARG A 286 -14.33 -4.47 0.69
CA ARG A 286 -15.14 -4.64 -0.51
C ARG A 286 -16.10 -3.49 -0.66
N SER A 287 -16.34 -3.07 -1.89
CA SER A 287 -17.40 -2.12 -2.21
C SER A 287 -18.72 -2.56 -1.59
N MET A 288 -19.47 -1.63 -0.99
CA MET A 288 -20.85 -1.90 -0.54
C MET A 288 -21.83 -2.02 -1.71
N GLU A 289 -21.44 -1.52 -2.87
CA GLU A 289 -22.22 -1.61 -4.10
C GLU A 289 -21.87 -2.91 -4.83
N THR A 290 -22.86 -3.73 -5.10
CA THR A 290 -22.71 -4.90 -5.97
C THR A 290 -22.67 -4.48 -7.43
N ARG A 291 -21.85 -5.15 -8.25
CA ARG A 291 -21.99 -5.05 -9.70
C ARG A 291 -23.41 -5.52 -10.04
N GLN A 292 -24.24 -4.63 -10.58
CA GLN A 292 -25.46 -5.10 -11.22
C GLN A 292 -25.03 -5.97 -12.41
N GLU A 293 -25.35 -7.25 -12.35
CA GLU A 293 -25.28 -8.13 -13.53
C GLU A 293 -26.30 -7.58 -14.53
N ALA A 294 -25.82 -6.95 -15.58
CA ALA A 294 -26.62 -6.45 -16.69
C ALA A 294 -26.66 -7.46 -17.82
#